data_382a7c41e1ee7e6169f12de6a4c2b6ae
#
_entry.id   382a7c41e1ee7e6169f12de6a4c2b6ae
#
_cell.length_a   1.000
_cell.length_b   1.000
_cell.length_c   1.000
_cell.angle_alpha   90.00
_cell.angle_beta   90.00
_cell.angle_gamma   90.00
#
_symmetry.space_group_name_H-M   'P 1'
#
loop_
_entity.id
_entity.type
_entity.pdbx_description
1 polymer ?
#
loop_
_entity_poly.entity_id
_entity_poly.type
_entity_poly.pdbx_seq_one_letter_code
_entity_poly.pdbx_strand_id
1 'polypeptide(L)'
;MAFDTVFTDLVRVETRLYNAVAERLKAETGLGAGHFELLRHVLDQPDARVGDIAAAFAIGVGTTSKIVDRMEKEGWLERRANPANRRSSLLALTPAGESVVAEAEPVWQAAIEEVLGGAVSADRLKALARILAGLRSDLEERRLGLPAG
;
A
#
# COMPACT_ATOMS: atom_id res chain seq x y z
N MET A 1 -12.88 5.88 -27.56
CA MET A 1 -11.44 5.84 -27.90
C MET A 1 -10.71 4.90 -26.97
N ALA A 2 -9.63 4.35 -27.45
CA ALA A 2 -8.84 3.34 -26.69
C ALA A 2 -8.37 3.84 -25.32
N PHE A 3 -7.96 5.10 -25.22
CA PHE A 3 -7.50 5.66 -23.93
C PHE A 3 -8.60 5.73 -22.87
N ASP A 4 -9.79 6.14 -23.26
CA ASP A 4 -10.93 6.21 -22.34
C ASP A 4 -11.34 4.82 -21.85
N THR A 5 -11.38 3.84 -22.72
CA THR A 5 -11.68 2.45 -22.38
C THR A 5 -10.62 1.88 -21.43
N VAL A 6 -9.34 2.09 -21.73
CA VAL A 6 -8.24 1.64 -20.88
C VAL A 6 -8.32 2.28 -19.50
N PHE A 7 -8.56 3.59 -19.43
CA PHE A 7 -8.70 4.30 -18.15
C PHE A 7 -9.87 3.73 -17.33
N THR A 8 -11.04 3.61 -17.96
CA THR A 8 -12.24 3.10 -17.30
C THR A 8 -12.03 1.67 -16.75
N ASP A 9 -11.42 0.79 -17.56
CA ASP A 9 -11.16 -0.60 -17.16
C ASP A 9 -10.11 -0.68 -16.07
N LEU A 10 -9.04 0.12 -16.12
CA LEU A 10 -8.04 0.20 -15.05
C LEU A 10 -8.67 0.56 -13.71
N VAL A 11 -9.51 1.59 -13.66
CA VAL A 11 -10.18 2.03 -12.43
C VAL A 11 -11.13 0.94 -11.91
N ARG A 12 -11.91 0.33 -12.79
CA ARG A 12 -12.85 -0.72 -12.40
C ARG A 12 -12.17 -1.99 -11.96
N VAL A 13 -11.09 -2.38 -12.62
CA VAL A 13 -10.27 -3.54 -12.26
C VAL A 13 -9.59 -3.30 -10.93
N GLU A 14 -8.92 -2.16 -10.75
CA GLU A 14 -8.25 -1.79 -9.50
C GLU A 14 -9.23 -1.88 -8.32
N THR A 15 -10.37 -1.22 -8.42
CA THR A 15 -11.37 -1.19 -7.33
C THR A 15 -11.83 -2.60 -6.96
N ARG A 16 -12.15 -3.44 -7.95
CA ARG A 16 -12.62 -4.81 -7.70
C ARG A 16 -11.54 -5.71 -7.13
N LEU A 17 -10.32 -5.63 -7.66
CA LEU A 17 -9.16 -6.39 -7.17
C LEU A 17 -8.87 -6.03 -5.71
N TYR A 18 -8.75 -4.74 -5.44
CA TYR A 18 -8.46 -4.26 -4.09
C TYR A 18 -9.52 -4.70 -3.09
N ASN A 19 -10.79 -4.52 -3.42
CA ASN A 19 -11.89 -4.93 -2.54
C ASN A 19 -11.91 -6.44 -2.28
N ALA A 20 -11.69 -7.27 -3.29
CA ALA A 20 -11.66 -8.72 -3.14
C ALA A 20 -10.50 -9.19 -2.23
N VAL A 21 -9.32 -8.65 -2.43
CA VAL A 21 -8.14 -8.95 -1.61
C VAL A 21 -8.32 -8.44 -0.18
N ALA A 22 -8.82 -7.22 -0.02
CA ALA A 22 -9.09 -6.61 1.28
C ALA A 22 -10.14 -7.39 2.09
N GLU A 23 -11.20 -7.84 1.44
CA GLU A 23 -12.25 -8.65 2.08
C GLU A 23 -11.70 -9.97 2.62
N ARG A 24 -10.90 -10.67 1.84
CA ARG A 24 -10.28 -11.92 2.26
C ARG A 24 -9.27 -11.71 3.39
N LEU A 25 -8.41 -10.70 3.29
CA LEU A 25 -7.47 -10.37 4.35
C LEU A 25 -8.20 -10.09 5.67
N LYS A 26 -9.25 -9.28 5.62
CA LYS A 26 -10.07 -8.95 6.79
C LYS A 26 -10.75 -10.18 7.39
N ALA A 27 -11.31 -11.05 6.56
CA ALA A 27 -11.98 -12.25 7.00
C ALA A 27 -11.03 -13.24 7.69
N GLU A 28 -9.82 -13.41 7.18
CA GLU A 28 -8.86 -14.40 7.70
C GLU A 28 -7.97 -13.87 8.83
N THR A 29 -7.66 -12.57 8.84
CA THR A 29 -6.72 -11.98 9.82
C THR A 29 -7.31 -10.91 10.73
N GLY A 30 -8.48 -10.39 10.40
CA GLY A 30 -9.06 -9.22 11.07
C GLY A 30 -8.41 -7.89 10.72
N LEU A 31 -7.33 -7.89 9.91
CA LEU A 31 -6.57 -6.70 9.53
C LEU A 31 -7.14 -6.05 8.27
N GLY A 32 -7.29 -4.73 8.30
CA GLY A 32 -7.65 -3.95 7.11
C GLY A 32 -6.49 -3.85 6.11
N ALA A 33 -6.81 -3.87 4.81
CA ALA A 33 -5.80 -3.81 3.76
C ALA A 33 -4.92 -2.56 3.83
N GLY A 34 -5.52 -1.39 4.08
CA GLY A 34 -4.77 -0.14 4.20
C GLY A 34 -3.78 -0.15 5.38
N HIS A 35 -4.16 -0.76 6.49
CA HIS A 35 -3.28 -0.93 7.66
C HIS A 35 -2.15 -1.90 7.35
N PHE A 36 -2.44 -3.03 6.70
CA PHE A 36 -1.44 -4.00 6.28
C PHE A 36 -0.41 -3.38 5.33
N GLU A 37 -0.86 -2.68 4.30
CA GLU A 37 0.03 -2.04 3.33
C GLU A 37 0.92 -0.98 3.97
N LEU A 38 0.38 -0.18 4.89
CA LEU A 38 1.16 0.81 5.62
C LEU A 38 2.23 0.15 6.49
N LEU A 39 1.88 -0.87 7.26
CA LEU A 39 2.84 -1.61 8.10
C LEU A 39 3.93 -2.27 7.25
N ARG A 40 3.55 -2.92 6.15
CA ARG A 40 4.49 -3.53 5.21
C ARG A 40 5.43 -2.49 4.61
N HIS A 41 4.92 -1.33 4.22
CA HIS A 41 5.73 -0.24 3.70
C HIS A 41 6.77 0.26 4.72
N VAL A 42 6.38 0.43 5.98
CA VAL A 42 7.30 0.82 7.06
C VAL A 42 8.37 -0.26 7.28
N LEU A 43 8.02 -1.53 7.17
CA LEU A 43 8.97 -2.63 7.26
C LEU A 43 9.99 -2.59 6.11
N ASP A 44 9.53 -2.35 4.89
CA ASP A 44 10.36 -2.35 3.68
C ASP A 44 11.18 -1.06 3.51
N GLN A 45 10.73 0.04 4.09
CA GLN A 45 11.37 1.36 4.00
C GLN A 45 11.74 1.87 5.40
N PRO A 46 12.90 1.47 5.92
CA PRO A 46 13.38 1.97 7.20
C PRO A 46 13.45 3.49 7.24
N ASP A 47 13.15 4.08 8.38
CA ASP A 47 13.16 5.52 8.60
C ASP A 47 12.15 6.33 7.75
N ALA A 48 11.09 5.68 7.27
CA ALA A 48 9.99 6.36 6.60
C ALA A 48 9.33 7.37 7.54
N ARG A 49 8.90 8.49 6.98
CA ARG A 49 8.12 9.51 7.67
C ARG A 49 6.66 9.46 7.18
N VAL A 50 5.74 10.05 7.94
CA VAL A 50 4.33 10.14 7.53
C VAL A 50 4.18 10.72 6.11
N GLY A 51 4.93 11.78 5.80
CA GLY A 51 4.92 12.40 4.46
C GLY A 51 5.41 11.48 3.35
N ASP A 52 6.39 10.63 3.62
CA ASP A 52 6.91 9.66 2.65
C ASP A 52 5.86 8.60 2.31
N ILE A 53 5.13 8.12 3.31
CA ILE A 53 4.04 7.15 3.14
C ILE A 53 2.88 7.79 2.36
N ALA A 54 2.48 9.00 2.75
CA ALA A 54 1.42 9.73 2.07
C ALA A 54 1.73 9.91 0.58
N ALA A 55 2.97 10.27 0.24
CA ALA A 55 3.41 10.39 -1.15
C ALA A 55 3.42 9.04 -1.88
N ALA A 56 3.92 7.98 -1.25
CA ALA A 56 4.00 6.65 -1.86
C ALA A 56 2.61 6.08 -2.21
N PHE A 57 1.62 6.30 -1.36
CA PHE A 57 0.24 5.83 -1.58
C PHE A 57 -0.67 6.88 -2.24
N ALA A 58 -0.16 8.07 -2.54
CA ALA A 58 -0.94 9.19 -3.08
C ALA A 58 -2.21 9.49 -2.25
N ILE A 59 -2.06 9.52 -0.93
CA ILE A 59 -3.13 9.86 0.02
C ILE A 59 -2.76 11.10 0.82
N GLY A 60 -3.75 11.74 1.47
CA GLY A 60 -3.52 12.93 2.28
C GLY A 60 -2.65 12.66 3.50
N VAL A 61 -1.81 13.61 3.88
CA VAL A 61 -0.95 13.53 5.07
C VAL A 61 -1.80 13.37 6.34
N GLY A 62 -2.92 14.09 6.44
CA GLY A 62 -3.82 13.98 7.59
C GLY A 62 -4.44 12.59 7.75
N THR A 63 -4.88 11.97 6.66
CA THR A 63 -5.38 10.59 6.65
C THR A 63 -4.30 9.60 7.05
N THR A 64 -3.10 9.74 6.48
CA THR A 64 -1.95 8.91 6.80
C THR A 64 -1.59 9.02 8.29
N SER A 65 -1.55 10.26 8.83
CA SER A 65 -1.25 10.50 10.23
C SER A 65 -2.25 9.80 11.17
N LYS A 66 -3.54 9.82 10.84
CA LYS A 66 -4.56 9.11 11.63
C LYS A 66 -4.37 7.59 11.62
N ILE A 67 -3.98 7.02 10.48
CA ILE A 67 -3.69 5.58 10.38
C ILE A 67 -2.45 5.25 11.22
N VAL A 68 -1.41 6.05 11.14
CA VAL A 68 -0.19 5.89 11.94
C VAL A 68 -0.50 5.97 13.43
N ASP A 69 -1.29 6.96 13.87
CA ASP A 69 -1.71 7.10 15.26
C ASP A 69 -2.44 5.85 15.76
N ARG A 70 -3.31 5.29 14.94
CA ARG A 70 -4.01 4.05 15.25
C ARG A 70 -3.06 2.86 15.36
N MET A 71 -2.11 2.71 14.44
CA MET A 71 -1.14 1.61 14.47
C MET A 71 -0.21 1.72 15.68
N GLU A 72 0.17 2.92 16.08
CA GLU A 72 0.93 3.18 17.30
C GLU A 72 0.12 2.80 18.54
N LYS A 73 -1.15 3.15 18.56
CA LYS A 73 -2.06 2.81 19.68
C LYS A 73 -2.29 1.29 19.81
N GLU A 74 -2.30 0.56 18.69
CA GLU A 74 -2.36 -0.91 18.68
C GLU A 74 -1.02 -1.56 19.12
N GLY A 75 0.04 -0.78 19.25
CA GLY A 75 1.36 -1.27 19.62
C GLY A 75 2.15 -1.92 18.46
N TRP A 76 1.77 -1.67 17.23
CA TRP A 76 2.39 -2.26 16.04
C TRP A 76 3.45 -1.37 15.40
N LEU A 77 3.42 -0.09 15.70
CA LEU A 77 4.29 0.93 15.15
C LEU A 77 4.75 1.87 16.26
N GLU A 78 5.96 2.39 16.13
CA GLU A 78 6.48 3.43 17.03
C GLU A 78 7.07 4.59 16.24
N ARG A 79 6.98 5.78 16.82
CA ARG A 79 7.66 6.97 16.34
C ARG A 79 8.99 7.12 17.07
N ARG A 80 10.04 7.34 16.29
CA ARG A 80 11.39 7.62 16.79
C ARG A 80 11.78 9.06 16.48
N ALA A 81 12.62 9.64 17.31
CA ALA A 81 13.16 10.97 17.08
C ALA A 81 13.93 11.00 15.76
N ASN A 82 13.70 12.05 14.96
CA ASN A 82 14.47 12.29 13.75
C ASN A 82 15.58 13.29 14.05
N PRO A 83 16.87 12.89 14.03
CA PRO A 83 17.99 13.80 14.33
C PRO A 83 18.09 14.97 13.34
N ALA A 84 17.66 14.76 12.10
CA ALA A 84 17.72 15.77 11.05
C ALA A 84 16.57 16.82 11.13
N ASN A 85 15.43 16.44 11.75
CA ASN A 85 14.27 17.31 11.86
C ASN A 85 13.39 16.92 13.05
N ARG A 86 13.41 17.75 14.10
CA ARG A 86 12.63 17.49 15.34
C ARG A 86 11.11 17.55 15.16
N ARG A 87 10.62 18.14 14.09
CA ARG A 87 9.18 18.23 13.77
C ARG A 87 8.64 16.99 13.06
N SER A 88 9.53 16.11 12.63
CA SER A 88 9.21 14.91 11.86
C SER A 88 9.75 13.68 12.58
N SER A 89 8.90 12.70 12.83
CA SER A 89 9.30 11.42 13.41
C SER A 89 9.65 10.41 12.33
N LEU A 90 10.59 9.53 12.65
CA LEU A 90 10.87 8.33 11.87
C LEU A 90 9.96 7.20 12.37
N LEU A 91 9.42 6.42 11.45
CA LEU A 91 8.51 5.32 11.77
C LEU A 91 9.24 3.98 11.75
N ALA A 92 8.93 3.13 12.70
CA ALA A 92 9.44 1.77 12.77
C ALA A 92 8.36 0.82 13.28
N LEU A 93 8.39 -0.42 12.82
CA LEU A 93 7.54 -1.46 13.40
C LEU A 93 8.10 -1.88 14.76
N THR A 94 7.20 -2.23 15.66
CA THR A 94 7.51 -2.98 16.86
C THR A 94 7.62 -4.47 16.51
N PRO A 95 8.17 -5.32 17.39
CA PRO A 95 8.11 -6.77 17.20
C PRO A 95 6.70 -7.31 16.98
N ALA A 96 5.70 -6.73 17.68
CA ALA A 96 4.29 -7.06 17.47
C ALA A 96 3.81 -6.67 16.05
N GLY A 97 4.21 -5.51 15.55
CA GLY A 97 3.91 -5.06 14.18
C GLY A 97 4.54 -5.96 13.12
N GLU A 98 5.78 -6.37 13.32
CA GLU A 98 6.45 -7.33 12.42
C GLU A 98 5.72 -8.67 12.37
N SER A 99 5.25 -9.17 13.52
CA SER A 99 4.46 -10.40 13.60
C SER A 99 3.14 -10.26 12.85
N VAL A 100 2.44 -9.14 12.97
CA VAL A 100 1.19 -8.87 12.25
C VAL A 100 1.42 -8.91 10.74
N VAL A 101 2.49 -8.29 10.25
CA VAL A 101 2.83 -8.32 8.81
C VAL A 101 3.15 -9.76 8.37
N ALA A 102 3.96 -10.48 9.15
CA ALA A 102 4.36 -11.86 8.82
C ALA A 102 3.16 -12.81 8.74
N GLU A 103 2.16 -12.65 9.59
CA GLU A 103 0.93 -13.44 9.57
C GLU A 103 0.01 -13.07 8.40
N ALA A 104 -0.07 -11.80 8.05
CA ALA A 104 -0.95 -11.30 7.01
C ALA A 104 -0.39 -11.51 5.59
N GLU A 105 0.93 -11.48 5.41
CA GLU A 105 1.58 -11.58 4.10
C GLU A 105 1.16 -12.82 3.28
N PRO A 106 1.16 -14.05 3.84
CA PRO A 106 0.72 -15.22 3.08
C PRO A 106 -0.73 -15.15 2.62
N VAL A 107 -1.61 -14.59 3.45
CA VAL A 107 -3.04 -14.40 3.10
C VAL A 107 -3.18 -13.40 1.97
N TRP A 108 -2.46 -12.29 2.05
CA TRP A 108 -2.42 -11.26 1.02
C TRP A 108 -1.95 -11.81 -0.32
N GLN A 109 -0.83 -12.53 -0.33
CA GLN A 109 -0.29 -13.13 -1.55
C GLN A 109 -1.23 -14.17 -2.16
N ALA A 110 -1.78 -15.06 -1.34
CA ALA A 110 -2.73 -16.07 -1.79
C ALA A 110 -4.01 -15.45 -2.39
N ALA A 111 -4.51 -14.37 -1.80
CA ALA A 111 -5.67 -13.66 -2.32
C ALA A 111 -5.39 -13.02 -3.69
N ILE A 112 -4.23 -12.41 -3.86
CA ILE A 112 -3.80 -11.84 -5.16
C ILE A 112 -3.66 -12.93 -6.21
N GLU A 113 -3.00 -14.03 -5.90
CA GLU A 113 -2.80 -15.15 -6.82
C GLU A 113 -4.14 -15.76 -7.26
N GLU A 114 -5.09 -15.92 -6.36
CA GLU A 114 -6.42 -16.43 -6.69
C GLU A 114 -7.16 -15.51 -7.66
N VAL A 115 -7.11 -14.21 -7.44
CA VAL A 115 -7.86 -13.24 -8.25
C VAL A 115 -7.19 -13.02 -9.62
N LEU A 116 -5.87 -12.94 -9.69
CA LEU A 116 -5.13 -12.68 -10.93
C LEU A 116 -4.75 -13.95 -11.69
N GLY A 117 -4.38 -15.02 -10.98
CA GLY A 117 -3.81 -16.21 -11.59
C GLY A 117 -4.77 -16.99 -12.49
N GLY A 118 -6.08 -16.92 -12.24
CA GLY A 118 -7.09 -17.54 -13.08
C GLY A 118 -7.47 -16.72 -14.32
N ALA A 119 -7.18 -15.43 -14.33
CA ALA A 119 -7.61 -14.51 -15.37
C ALA A 119 -6.54 -14.21 -16.43
N VAL A 120 -5.26 -14.35 -16.08
CA VAL A 120 -4.15 -13.92 -16.93
C VAL A 120 -3.04 -14.96 -16.93
N SER A 121 -2.56 -15.35 -18.13
CA SER A 121 -1.41 -16.25 -18.24
C SER A 121 -0.13 -15.59 -17.70
N ALA A 122 0.85 -16.41 -17.32
CA ALA A 122 2.13 -15.93 -16.76
C ALA A 122 2.84 -14.91 -17.66
N ASP A 123 2.86 -15.13 -18.98
CA ASP A 123 3.50 -14.21 -19.92
C ASP A 123 2.75 -12.88 -20.05
N ARG A 124 1.43 -12.94 -20.06
CA ARG A 124 0.58 -11.73 -20.06
C ARG A 124 0.72 -10.96 -18.75
N LEU A 125 0.84 -11.66 -17.62
CA LEU A 125 1.06 -11.04 -16.32
C LEU A 125 2.41 -10.30 -16.27
N LYS A 126 3.47 -10.88 -16.81
CA LYS A 126 4.78 -10.22 -16.94
C LYS A 126 4.72 -8.97 -17.82
N ALA A 127 3.98 -9.04 -18.93
CA ALA A 127 3.78 -7.88 -19.81
C ALA A 127 2.99 -6.77 -19.11
N LEU A 128 1.91 -7.13 -18.43
CA LEU A 128 1.11 -6.20 -17.64
C LEU A 128 1.93 -5.54 -16.54
N ALA A 129 2.75 -6.30 -15.81
CA ALA A 129 3.62 -5.78 -14.74
C ALA A 129 4.58 -4.71 -15.28
N ARG A 130 5.18 -4.92 -16.46
CA ARG A 130 6.06 -3.93 -17.09
C ARG A 130 5.32 -2.66 -17.50
N ILE A 131 4.12 -2.81 -18.08
CA ILE A 131 3.30 -1.68 -18.51
C ILE A 131 2.88 -0.84 -17.29
N LEU A 132 2.37 -1.48 -16.25
CA LEU A 132 1.93 -0.80 -15.04
C LEU A 132 3.09 -0.13 -14.29
N ALA A 133 4.25 -0.79 -14.21
CA ALA A 133 5.43 -0.20 -13.59
C ALA A 133 5.90 1.06 -14.33
N GLY A 134 5.93 1.03 -15.67
CA GLY A 134 6.28 2.19 -16.48
C GLY A 134 5.30 3.35 -16.32
N LEU A 135 4.01 3.05 -16.34
CA LEU A 135 2.97 4.07 -16.13
C LEU A 135 3.04 4.68 -14.72
N ARG A 136 3.23 3.86 -13.70
CA ARG A 136 3.38 4.34 -12.33
C ARG A 136 4.60 5.26 -12.19
N SER A 137 5.76 4.83 -12.73
CA SER A 137 6.98 5.63 -12.69
C SER A 137 6.81 7.00 -13.35
N ASP A 138 6.15 7.05 -14.52
CA ASP A 138 5.87 8.32 -15.20
C ASP A 138 4.98 9.24 -14.35
N LEU A 139 3.91 8.70 -13.76
CA LEU A 139 3.02 9.48 -12.90
C LEU A 139 3.72 10.00 -11.64
N GLU A 140 4.56 9.18 -11.02
CA GLU A 140 5.35 9.55 -9.83
C GLU A 140 6.38 10.65 -10.16
N GLU A 141 7.13 10.51 -11.24
CA GLU A 141 8.10 11.52 -11.70
C GLU A 141 7.46 12.87 -12.01
N ARG A 142 6.30 12.83 -12.64
CA ARG A 142 5.50 14.03 -12.95
C ARG A 142 4.70 14.56 -11.77
N ARG A 143 4.73 13.87 -10.63
CA ARG A 143 3.98 14.20 -9.42
C ARG A 143 2.47 14.39 -9.68
N LEU A 144 1.91 13.56 -10.54
CA LEU A 144 0.48 13.59 -10.87
C LEU A 144 -0.33 12.74 -9.88
N GLY A 145 -1.57 13.14 -9.64
CA GLY A 145 -2.52 12.38 -8.84
C GLY A 145 -2.32 12.49 -7.32
N LEU A 146 -1.46 13.37 -6.85
CA LEU A 146 -1.36 13.65 -5.43
C LEU A 146 -2.61 14.41 -4.95
N PRO A 147 -3.16 14.08 -3.78
CA PRO A 147 -4.28 14.82 -3.23
C PRO A 147 -3.87 16.27 -2.95
N ALA A 148 -4.81 17.19 -3.11
CA ALA A 148 -4.63 18.57 -2.67
C ALA A 148 -4.41 18.57 -1.16
N GLY A 149 -3.36 19.25 -0.72
CA GLY A 149 -2.99 19.38 0.70
C GLY A 149 -3.97 20.27 1.47
#